data_cbcf0c334593c1e77c2cd409b6d070c4
#
_entry.id   cbcf0c334593c1e77c2cd409b6d070c4
#
_cell.length_a   1.000
_cell.length_b   1.000
_cell.length_c   1.000
_cell.angle_alpha   90.00
_cell.angle_beta   90.00
_cell.angle_gamma   90.00
#
_symmetry.space_group_name_H-M   'P 1'
#
loop_
_entity.id
_entity.type
_entity.pdbx_description
1 polymer ?
#
loop_
_entity_poly.entity_id
_entity_poly.type
_entity_poly.pdbx_seq_one_letter_code
_entity_poly.pdbx_strand_id
1 'polypeptide(L)'
;MSDPPGGRTLTGRVAVVNGAERPLAAGFAEALRSAGAAVAEISSDELAVRDSAETAFARAAATLGGPVDIVVHGAIPEVAFEPIAFEQVDDARWDAVWETTMSSAINALQLGFEQMRGRGGRFVFVTPTVSMSGAARLVPYTTAVEGIRLLAKSAARQWGPDGITVNCLAPAPEHVPIGVASIDVSLAPPALGGPGDPVTDLGPIAVFLASDASHALTGTTLCADGGVWMAP
;
A
#
# COMPACT_ATOMS: atom_id res chain seq x y z
N MET A 1 27.74 -19.50 12.32
CA MET A 1 26.58 -18.72 12.67
C MET A 1 25.78 -18.65 11.38
N SER A 2 24.76 -19.50 11.22
CA SER A 2 23.90 -19.52 10.04
C SER A 2 23.04 -18.25 10.06
N ASP A 3 22.98 -17.56 8.91
CA ASP A 3 22.05 -16.45 8.73
C ASP A 3 20.65 -16.85 9.20
N PRO A 4 19.93 -15.97 9.90
CA PRO A 4 18.55 -16.26 10.29
C PRO A 4 17.71 -16.55 9.04
N PRO A 5 16.69 -17.42 9.13
CA PRO A 5 15.76 -17.70 8.02
C PRO A 5 15.00 -16.40 7.70
N GLY A 6 15.45 -15.67 6.70
CA GLY A 6 14.96 -14.32 6.31
C GLY A 6 16.04 -13.48 5.66
N GLY A 7 17.24 -14.05 5.42
CA GLY A 7 18.37 -13.35 4.81
C GLY A 7 18.02 -12.78 3.45
N ARG A 8 18.26 -11.50 3.26
CA ARG A 8 18.30 -10.65 2.07
C ARG A 8 17.55 -11.19 0.83
N THR A 9 16.26 -11.53 1.02
CA THR A 9 15.41 -12.15 0.01
C THR A 9 15.10 -11.23 -1.18
N LEU A 10 15.38 -9.92 -1.05
CA LEU A 10 15.14 -8.90 -2.05
C LEU A 10 16.45 -8.31 -2.61
N THR A 11 17.59 -8.99 -2.42
CA THR A 11 18.87 -8.54 -2.97
C THR A 11 18.81 -8.37 -4.48
N GLY A 12 19.25 -7.20 -4.97
CA GLY A 12 19.22 -6.85 -6.38
C GLY A 12 17.87 -6.39 -6.93
N ARG A 13 16.83 -6.31 -6.08
CA ARG A 13 15.52 -5.74 -6.45
C ARG A 13 15.50 -4.25 -6.21
N VAL A 14 14.84 -3.53 -7.09
CA VAL A 14 14.55 -2.09 -6.99
C VAL A 14 13.10 -1.90 -6.55
N ALA A 15 12.91 -1.22 -5.44
CA ALA A 15 11.59 -0.97 -4.86
C ALA A 15 11.28 0.53 -4.80
N VAL A 16 10.02 0.87 -5.06
CA VAL A 16 9.44 2.19 -4.78
C VAL A 16 8.39 2.05 -3.70
N VAL A 17 8.49 2.88 -2.66
CA VAL A 17 7.49 2.98 -1.59
C VAL A 17 6.83 4.35 -1.67
N ASN A 18 5.54 4.36 -1.89
CA ASN A 18 4.72 5.56 -2.05
C ASN A 18 4.01 5.90 -0.74
N GLY A 19 4.03 7.19 -0.36
CA GLY A 19 3.43 7.65 0.89
C GLY A 19 4.32 7.46 2.11
N ALA A 20 5.64 7.34 1.92
CA ALA A 20 6.61 7.09 2.99
C ALA A 20 6.82 8.28 3.94
N GLU A 21 6.18 9.41 3.70
CA GLU A 21 6.02 10.48 4.68
C GLU A 21 5.20 10.06 5.91
N ARG A 22 4.53 8.90 5.85
CA ARG A 22 3.75 8.33 6.95
C ARG A 22 4.45 7.14 7.60
N PRO A 23 4.31 6.96 8.93
CA PRO A 23 5.05 5.94 9.69
C PRO A 23 4.88 4.53 9.14
N LEU A 24 3.67 4.16 8.69
CA LEU A 24 3.39 2.82 8.17
C LEU A 24 4.18 2.51 6.89
N ALA A 25 4.11 3.39 5.90
CA ALA A 25 4.83 3.19 4.64
C ALA A 25 6.36 3.37 4.83
N ALA A 26 6.79 4.28 5.72
CA ALA A 26 8.19 4.37 6.11
C ALA A 26 8.71 3.09 6.74
N GLY A 27 7.90 2.43 7.59
CA GLY A 27 8.24 1.11 8.15
C GLY A 27 8.39 0.03 7.08
N PHE A 28 7.56 0.03 6.06
CA PHE A 28 7.71 -0.88 4.92
C PHE A 28 8.99 -0.60 4.12
N ALA A 29 9.34 0.68 3.90
CA ALA A 29 10.57 1.06 3.23
C ALA A 29 11.81 0.55 4.00
N GLU A 30 11.81 0.69 5.31
CA GLU A 30 12.84 0.15 6.21
C GLU A 30 12.96 -1.37 6.12
N ALA A 31 11.83 -2.08 6.19
CA ALA A 31 11.79 -3.54 6.11
C ALA A 31 12.30 -4.06 4.75
N LEU A 32 11.92 -3.42 3.64
CA LEU A 32 12.40 -3.77 2.31
C LEU A 32 13.92 -3.55 2.17
N ARG A 33 14.45 -2.42 2.71
CA ARG A 33 15.91 -2.17 2.76
C ARG A 33 16.64 -3.25 3.57
N SER A 34 16.11 -3.59 4.73
CA SER A 34 16.65 -4.64 5.59
C SER A 34 16.67 -6.00 4.90
N ALA A 35 15.67 -6.28 4.04
CA ALA A 35 15.61 -7.47 3.20
C ALA A 35 16.54 -7.41 1.96
N GLY A 36 17.26 -6.31 1.74
CA GLY A 36 18.26 -6.17 0.69
C GLY A 36 17.82 -5.47 -0.58
N ALA A 37 16.60 -4.92 -0.63
CA ALA A 37 16.14 -4.11 -1.76
C ALA A 37 16.82 -2.73 -1.77
N ALA A 38 17.08 -2.20 -2.96
CA ALA A 38 17.34 -0.79 -3.16
C ALA A 38 15.99 -0.06 -3.18
N VAL A 39 15.79 0.91 -2.27
CA VAL A 39 14.47 1.53 -2.04
C VAL A 39 14.50 3.03 -2.28
N ALA A 40 13.63 3.52 -3.18
CA ALA A 40 13.28 4.93 -3.31
C ALA A 40 11.90 5.20 -2.67
N GLU A 41 11.75 6.38 -2.12
CA GLU A 41 10.50 6.86 -1.56
C GLU A 41 9.92 7.96 -2.45
N ILE A 42 8.61 7.92 -2.69
CA ILE A 42 7.85 8.91 -3.44
C ILE A 42 6.72 9.39 -2.55
N SER A 43 6.57 10.71 -2.42
CA SER A 43 5.51 11.30 -1.60
C SER A 43 4.13 11.15 -2.25
N SER A 44 3.08 11.29 -1.43
CA SER A 44 1.70 11.27 -1.91
C SER A 44 1.44 12.40 -2.91
N ASP A 45 2.01 13.60 -2.69
CA ASP A 45 1.83 14.75 -3.56
C ASP A 45 2.49 14.55 -4.94
N GLU A 46 3.70 13.96 -4.98
CA GLU A 46 4.37 13.64 -6.23
C GLU A 46 3.56 12.64 -7.07
N LEU A 47 2.87 11.71 -6.42
CA LEU A 47 2.11 10.67 -7.10
C LEU A 47 0.75 11.12 -7.62
N ALA A 48 0.16 12.13 -7.01
CA ALA A 48 -1.16 12.64 -7.36
C ALA A 48 -1.21 13.25 -8.78
N VAL A 49 -0.09 13.82 -9.24
CA VAL A 49 0.04 14.49 -10.55
C VAL A 49 0.86 13.62 -11.50
N ARG A 50 0.32 13.29 -12.67
CA ARG A 50 0.92 12.35 -13.63
C ARG A 50 2.37 12.70 -13.99
N ASP A 51 2.65 13.91 -14.44
CA ASP A 51 3.98 14.34 -14.88
C ASP A 51 5.01 14.28 -13.73
N SER A 52 4.57 14.61 -12.51
CA SER A 52 5.38 14.50 -11.31
C SER A 52 5.68 13.04 -10.97
N ALA A 53 4.68 12.17 -11.05
CA ALA A 53 4.82 10.74 -10.83
C ALA A 53 5.80 10.09 -11.85
N GLU A 54 5.70 10.44 -13.13
CA GLU A 54 6.62 9.98 -14.19
C GLU A 54 8.06 10.37 -13.85
N THR A 55 8.27 11.63 -13.49
CA THR A 55 9.57 12.16 -13.08
C THR A 55 10.13 11.41 -11.88
N ALA A 56 9.28 11.15 -10.86
CA ALA A 56 9.67 10.46 -9.64
C ALA A 56 10.06 8.99 -9.89
N PHE A 57 9.29 8.26 -10.72
CA PHE A 57 9.61 6.88 -11.10
C PHE A 57 10.89 6.80 -11.94
N ALA A 58 11.09 7.71 -12.91
CA ALA A 58 12.30 7.78 -13.71
C ALA A 58 13.52 8.08 -12.83
N ARG A 59 13.41 9.05 -11.89
CA ARG A 59 14.44 9.36 -10.91
C ARG A 59 14.78 8.16 -10.03
N ALA A 60 13.78 7.42 -9.54
CA ALA A 60 13.98 6.22 -8.73
C ALA A 60 14.79 5.17 -9.50
N ALA A 61 14.39 4.82 -10.72
CA ALA A 61 15.07 3.86 -11.55
C ALA A 61 16.52 4.27 -11.83
N ALA A 62 16.77 5.53 -12.19
CA ALA A 62 18.10 6.05 -12.47
C ALA A 62 19.00 6.04 -11.22
N THR A 63 18.48 6.46 -10.07
CA THR A 63 19.25 6.54 -8.82
C THR A 63 19.60 5.17 -8.27
N LEU A 64 18.70 4.20 -8.41
CA LEU A 64 18.86 2.84 -7.87
C LEU A 64 19.52 1.87 -8.87
N GLY A 65 19.81 2.34 -10.08
CA GLY A 65 20.61 1.61 -11.07
C GLY A 65 19.85 0.52 -11.82
N GLY A 66 18.53 0.57 -11.84
CA GLY A 66 17.71 -0.39 -12.59
C GLY A 66 16.22 -0.08 -12.57
N PRO A 67 15.45 -0.75 -13.43
CA PRO A 67 14.00 -0.58 -13.46
C PRO A 67 13.36 -1.11 -12.18
N VAL A 68 12.22 -0.53 -11.83
CA VAL A 68 11.45 -0.89 -10.62
C VAL A 68 10.89 -2.31 -10.73
N ASP A 69 11.13 -3.12 -9.71
CA ASP A 69 10.62 -4.50 -9.58
C ASP A 69 9.47 -4.59 -8.57
N ILE A 70 9.41 -3.67 -7.62
CA ILE A 70 8.48 -3.70 -6.49
C ILE A 70 7.88 -2.31 -6.30
N VAL A 71 6.56 -2.23 -6.18
CA VAL A 71 5.85 -1.02 -5.78
C VAL A 71 5.02 -1.32 -4.54
N VAL A 72 5.29 -0.61 -3.44
CA VAL A 72 4.43 -0.57 -2.24
C VAL A 72 3.72 0.77 -2.23
N HIS A 73 2.39 0.76 -2.26
CA HIS A 73 1.58 1.96 -2.37
C HIS A 73 0.73 2.17 -1.13
N GLY A 74 1.05 3.21 -0.37
CA GLY A 74 0.31 3.68 0.80
C GLY A 74 -0.03 5.18 0.72
N ALA A 75 0.09 5.77 -0.48
CA ALA A 75 -0.15 7.21 -0.68
C ALA A 75 -1.65 7.53 -0.63
N ILE A 76 -2.04 8.34 0.34
CA ILE A 76 -3.40 8.85 0.55
C ILE A 76 -3.27 10.34 0.92
N PRO A 77 -4.06 11.26 0.34
CA PRO A 77 -4.00 12.68 0.65
C PRO A 77 -4.39 12.95 2.12
N GLU A 78 -3.79 13.97 2.73
CA GLU A 78 -4.04 14.34 4.14
C GLU A 78 -5.53 14.60 4.40
N VAL A 79 -6.17 15.28 3.47
CA VAL A 79 -7.60 15.63 3.54
C VAL A 79 -8.52 14.40 3.71
N ALA A 80 -8.09 13.22 3.28
CA ALA A 80 -8.87 11.99 3.39
C ALA A 80 -9.10 11.56 4.85
N PHE A 81 -8.22 11.97 5.76
CA PHE A 81 -8.27 11.58 7.16
C PHE A 81 -9.07 12.55 8.06
N GLU A 82 -9.60 13.63 7.51
CA GLU A 82 -10.46 14.55 8.27
C GLU A 82 -11.88 14.00 8.37
N PRO A 83 -12.39 13.71 9.57
CA PRO A 83 -13.73 13.14 9.74
C PRO A 83 -14.82 14.15 9.35
N ILE A 84 -15.74 13.72 8.49
CA ILE A 84 -16.91 14.50 8.06
C ILE A 84 -18.16 13.64 8.07
N ALA A 85 -19.29 14.16 8.54
CA ALA A 85 -20.55 13.46 8.47
C ALA A 85 -20.98 13.28 7.01
N PHE A 86 -21.54 12.11 6.66
CA PHE A 86 -21.82 11.78 5.25
C PHE A 86 -22.73 12.81 4.57
N GLU A 87 -23.73 13.26 5.29
CA GLU A 87 -24.68 14.28 4.83
C GLU A 87 -24.05 15.69 4.62
N GLN A 88 -22.82 15.89 5.06
CA GLN A 88 -22.04 17.13 4.91
C GLN A 88 -20.94 17.03 3.85
N VAL A 89 -20.78 15.85 3.24
CA VAL A 89 -19.81 15.66 2.15
C VAL A 89 -20.36 16.34 0.90
N ASP A 90 -19.72 17.40 0.48
CA ASP A 90 -19.98 18.06 -0.79
C ASP A 90 -19.11 17.51 -1.93
N ASP A 91 -19.38 17.90 -3.15
CA ASP A 91 -18.66 17.46 -4.35
C ASP A 91 -17.16 17.79 -4.25
N ALA A 92 -16.81 18.98 -3.76
CA ALA A 92 -15.43 19.42 -3.65
C ALA A 92 -14.62 18.54 -2.68
N ARG A 93 -15.23 18.18 -1.54
CA ARG A 93 -14.62 17.27 -0.56
C ARG A 93 -14.51 15.86 -1.11
N TRP A 94 -15.55 15.38 -1.78
CA TRP A 94 -15.53 14.07 -2.41
C TRP A 94 -14.43 14.00 -3.46
N ASP A 95 -14.37 14.94 -4.38
CA ASP A 95 -13.40 14.99 -5.48
C ASP A 95 -11.96 15.10 -4.94
N ALA A 96 -11.72 15.95 -3.93
CA ALA A 96 -10.39 16.09 -3.33
C ALA A 96 -9.84 14.79 -2.77
N VAL A 97 -10.68 13.95 -2.18
CA VAL A 97 -10.26 12.64 -1.66
C VAL A 97 -10.19 11.59 -2.76
N TRP A 98 -11.27 11.47 -3.55
CA TRP A 98 -11.42 10.43 -4.55
C TRP A 98 -10.40 10.59 -5.69
N GLU A 99 -10.38 11.75 -6.33
CA GLU A 99 -9.52 11.97 -7.49
C GLU A 99 -8.04 11.82 -7.13
N THR A 100 -7.61 12.42 -6.02
CA THR A 100 -6.19 12.33 -5.61
C THR A 100 -5.80 10.90 -5.24
N THR A 101 -6.63 10.20 -4.48
CA THR A 101 -6.37 8.81 -4.08
C THR A 101 -6.34 7.87 -5.28
N MET A 102 -7.32 7.99 -6.17
CA MET A 102 -7.41 7.11 -7.34
C MET A 102 -6.34 7.44 -8.38
N SER A 103 -6.06 8.73 -8.63
CA SER A 103 -4.99 9.14 -9.54
C SER A 103 -3.63 8.64 -9.07
N SER A 104 -3.34 8.75 -7.78
CA SER A 104 -2.10 8.21 -7.20
C SER A 104 -1.97 6.70 -7.40
N ALA A 105 -3.03 5.94 -7.14
CA ALA A 105 -3.03 4.50 -7.32
C ALA A 105 -2.91 4.09 -8.80
N ILE A 106 -3.59 4.79 -9.71
CA ILE A 106 -3.52 4.56 -11.15
C ILE A 106 -2.13 4.89 -11.68
N ASN A 107 -1.55 6.02 -11.26
CA ASN A 107 -0.18 6.40 -11.65
C ASN A 107 0.83 5.36 -11.17
N ALA A 108 0.74 4.90 -9.92
CA ALA A 108 1.60 3.85 -9.38
C ALA A 108 1.48 2.55 -10.19
N LEU A 109 0.25 2.13 -10.52
CA LEU A 109 0.01 0.92 -11.32
C LEU A 109 0.59 1.02 -12.73
N GLN A 110 0.27 2.10 -13.45
CA GLN A 110 0.68 2.25 -14.84
C GLN A 110 2.20 2.41 -14.97
N LEU A 111 2.82 3.28 -14.15
CA LEU A 111 4.26 3.52 -14.20
C LEU A 111 5.05 2.30 -13.71
N GLY A 112 4.58 1.64 -12.67
CA GLY A 112 5.18 0.38 -12.23
C GLY A 112 5.06 -0.72 -13.29
N PHE A 113 3.89 -0.85 -13.95
CA PHE A 113 3.71 -1.81 -15.04
C PHE A 113 4.66 -1.56 -16.21
N GLU A 114 4.86 -0.31 -16.62
CA GLU A 114 5.82 0.04 -17.67
C GLU A 114 7.24 -0.45 -17.35
N GLN A 115 7.64 -0.37 -16.07
CA GLN A 115 8.93 -0.85 -15.60
C GLN A 115 9.03 -2.38 -15.53
N MET A 116 7.90 -3.07 -15.23
CA MET A 116 7.84 -4.51 -14.95
C MET A 116 7.49 -5.36 -16.18
N ARG A 117 6.90 -4.77 -17.21
CA ARG A 117 6.42 -5.51 -18.40
C ARG A 117 7.50 -6.43 -18.97
N GLY A 118 7.17 -7.70 -19.16
CA GLY A 118 8.06 -8.73 -19.70
C GLY A 118 9.17 -9.19 -18.75
N ARG A 119 9.21 -8.69 -17.53
CA ARG A 119 10.21 -9.03 -16.49
C ARG A 119 9.59 -9.64 -15.23
N GLY A 120 8.27 -9.43 -15.06
CA GLY A 120 7.59 -9.70 -13.80
C GLY A 120 7.81 -8.59 -12.78
N GLY A 121 7.04 -8.63 -11.70
CA GLY A 121 7.12 -7.62 -10.63
C GLY A 121 6.08 -7.84 -9.52
N ARG A 122 6.11 -6.97 -8.52
CA ARG A 122 5.28 -7.07 -7.33
C ARG A 122 4.65 -5.73 -6.99
N PHE A 123 3.32 -5.72 -6.85
CA PHE A 123 2.58 -4.59 -6.28
C PHE A 123 1.98 -4.99 -4.94
N VAL A 124 2.15 -4.13 -3.94
CA VAL A 124 1.54 -4.25 -2.63
C VAL A 124 0.81 -2.96 -2.31
N PHE A 125 -0.52 -2.98 -2.31
CA PHE A 125 -1.35 -1.85 -1.91
C PHE A 125 -1.65 -1.92 -0.42
N VAL A 126 -1.50 -0.81 0.28
CA VAL A 126 -1.83 -0.70 1.71
C VAL A 126 -3.29 -0.25 1.82
N THR A 127 -4.15 -1.14 2.30
CA THR A 127 -5.61 -0.93 2.38
C THR A 127 -6.12 -1.33 3.76
N PRO A 128 -6.03 -0.43 4.77
CA PRO A 128 -6.38 -0.75 6.16
C PRO A 128 -7.77 -1.38 6.33
N THR A 129 -7.90 -2.30 7.26
CA THR A 129 -9.13 -3.08 7.48
C THR A 129 -10.35 -2.22 7.82
N VAL A 130 -10.14 -0.98 8.27
CA VAL A 130 -11.21 0.00 8.46
C VAL A 130 -12.03 0.26 7.18
N SER A 131 -11.44 0.15 5.99
CA SER A 131 -12.19 0.30 4.74
C SER A 131 -13.13 -0.87 4.50
N MET A 132 -12.74 -2.07 4.93
CA MET A 132 -13.53 -3.29 4.74
C MET A 132 -14.79 -3.34 5.62
N SER A 133 -14.70 -2.74 6.81
CA SER A 133 -15.84 -2.64 7.72
C SER A 133 -16.74 -1.44 7.43
N GLY A 134 -16.21 -0.45 6.71
CA GLY A 134 -16.77 0.89 6.68
C GLY A 134 -16.50 1.65 7.97
N ALA A 135 -16.40 2.96 7.90
CA ALA A 135 -16.22 3.83 9.05
C ALA A 135 -17.10 5.07 8.94
N ALA A 136 -17.93 5.30 9.96
CA ALA A 136 -18.71 6.52 10.06
C ALA A 136 -17.76 7.73 9.98
N ARG A 137 -18.18 8.77 9.27
CA ARG A 137 -17.43 10.02 9.06
C ARG A 137 -16.16 9.90 8.20
N LEU A 138 -15.85 8.72 7.63
CA LEU A 138 -14.72 8.51 6.70
C LEU A 138 -15.18 7.97 5.34
N VAL A 139 -16.40 8.28 4.92
CA VAL A 139 -16.99 7.70 3.69
C VAL A 139 -16.14 7.94 2.45
N PRO A 140 -15.63 9.15 2.14
CA PRO A 140 -14.78 9.34 0.98
C PRO A 140 -13.51 8.48 1.02
N TYR A 141 -12.84 8.43 2.19
CA TYR A 141 -11.64 7.61 2.39
C TYR A 141 -11.89 6.12 2.19
N THR A 142 -12.86 5.57 2.93
CA THR A 142 -13.12 4.12 2.89
C THR A 142 -13.58 3.67 1.52
N THR A 143 -14.38 4.47 0.83
CA THR A 143 -14.83 4.18 -0.54
C THR A 143 -13.65 4.19 -1.53
N ALA A 144 -12.76 5.17 -1.44
CA ALA A 144 -11.58 5.24 -2.32
C ALA A 144 -10.63 4.06 -2.09
N VAL A 145 -10.39 3.67 -0.83
CA VAL A 145 -9.53 2.52 -0.49
C VAL A 145 -10.13 1.19 -0.97
N GLU A 146 -11.46 1.01 -0.89
CA GLU A 146 -12.14 -0.14 -1.50
C GLU A 146 -12.05 -0.11 -3.03
N GLY A 147 -12.07 1.07 -3.64
CA GLY A 147 -11.77 1.26 -5.07
C GLY A 147 -10.37 0.76 -5.44
N ILE A 148 -9.35 1.07 -4.63
CA ILE A 148 -7.98 0.55 -4.81
C ILE A 148 -7.96 -0.99 -4.72
N ARG A 149 -8.68 -1.59 -3.78
CA ARG A 149 -8.77 -3.06 -3.68
C ARG A 149 -9.34 -3.70 -4.94
N LEU A 150 -10.32 -3.06 -5.57
CA LEU A 150 -10.88 -3.55 -6.82
C LEU A 150 -9.91 -3.33 -8.00
N LEU A 151 -9.22 -2.18 -8.05
CA LEU A 151 -8.14 -1.94 -9.02
C LEU A 151 -7.07 -3.02 -8.94
N ALA A 152 -6.61 -3.36 -7.73
CA ALA A 152 -5.62 -4.41 -7.51
C ALA A 152 -6.07 -5.76 -8.08
N LYS A 153 -7.33 -6.16 -7.87
CA LYS A 153 -7.88 -7.40 -8.44
C LYS A 153 -7.93 -7.37 -9.97
N SER A 154 -8.30 -6.23 -10.54
CA SER A 154 -8.39 -6.07 -12.00
C SER A 154 -7.00 -6.12 -12.64
N ALA A 155 -6.03 -5.42 -12.07
CA ALA A 155 -4.64 -5.46 -12.49
C ALA A 155 -4.02 -6.85 -12.36
N ALA A 156 -4.28 -7.55 -11.25
CA ALA A 156 -3.83 -8.92 -11.02
C ALA A 156 -4.30 -9.88 -12.13
N ARG A 157 -5.56 -9.77 -12.54
CA ARG A 157 -6.09 -10.59 -13.64
C ARG A 157 -5.46 -10.25 -14.99
N GLN A 158 -5.23 -8.97 -15.24
CA GLN A 158 -4.71 -8.50 -16.52
C GLN A 158 -3.22 -8.80 -16.66
N TRP A 159 -2.42 -8.64 -15.61
CA TRP A 159 -0.96 -8.69 -15.66
C TRP A 159 -0.35 -9.99 -15.13
N GLY A 160 -1.16 -10.91 -14.64
CA GLY A 160 -0.70 -12.24 -14.24
C GLY A 160 0.10 -12.97 -15.31
N PRO A 161 -0.31 -12.95 -16.60
CA PRO A 161 0.48 -13.54 -17.69
C PRO A 161 1.87 -12.93 -17.88
N ASP A 162 2.10 -11.69 -17.45
CA ASP A 162 3.40 -11.03 -17.46
C ASP A 162 4.27 -11.36 -16.22
N GLY A 163 3.82 -12.26 -15.34
CA GLY A 163 4.51 -12.60 -14.09
C GLY A 163 4.43 -11.52 -13.01
N ILE A 164 3.47 -10.59 -13.14
CA ILE A 164 3.26 -9.52 -12.17
C ILE A 164 2.16 -9.92 -11.19
N THR A 165 2.46 -9.85 -9.89
CA THR A 165 1.45 -10.04 -8.84
C THR A 165 1.02 -8.70 -8.26
N VAL A 166 -0.27 -8.57 -7.95
CA VAL A 166 -0.85 -7.37 -7.35
C VAL A 166 -1.70 -7.80 -6.17
N ASN A 167 -1.29 -7.42 -4.96
CA ASN A 167 -1.95 -7.82 -3.72
C ASN A 167 -2.20 -6.60 -2.82
N CYS A 168 -3.10 -6.75 -1.87
CA CYS A 168 -3.36 -5.77 -0.84
C CYS A 168 -2.87 -6.30 0.52
N LEU A 169 -2.24 -5.45 1.30
CA LEU A 169 -1.95 -5.64 2.71
C LEU A 169 -2.90 -4.76 3.52
N ALA A 170 -3.68 -5.37 4.39
CA ALA A 170 -4.69 -4.69 5.19
C ALA A 170 -4.26 -4.65 6.67
N PRO A 171 -3.58 -3.57 7.10
CA PRO A 171 -3.21 -3.37 8.49
C PRO A 171 -4.40 -2.93 9.35
N ALA A 172 -4.19 -2.93 10.66
CA ALA A 172 -5.17 -2.51 11.65
C ALA A 172 -5.60 -1.04 11.49
N PRO A 173 -6.82 -0.68 11.92
CA PRO A 173 -7.35 0.69 11.86
C PRO A 173 -6.48 1.73 12.58
N GLU A 174 -5.76 1.33 13.61
CA GLU A 174 -4.88 2.19 14.42
C GLU A 174 -3.71 2.78 13.61
N HIS A 175 -3.39 2.20 12.46
CA HIS A 175 -2.40 2.74 11.52
C HIS A 175 -2.96 3.85 10.61
N VAL A 176 -4.26 4.09 10.65
CA VAL A 176 -4.84 5.26 10.00
C VAL A 176 -4.52 6.49 10.87
N PRO A 177 -4.04 7.60 10.28
CA PRO A 177 -3.63 8.79 11.06
C PRO A 177 -4.70 9.45 11.91
N ILE A 178 -5.96 9.11 11.69
CA ILE A 178 -7.05 9.52 12.56
C ILE A 178 -7.03 8.59 13.76
N GLY A 179 -6.94 9.14 14.94
CA GLY A 179 -7.10 8.32 16.15
C GLY A 179 -8.40 7.53 16.08
N VAL A 180 -8.34 6.22 16.30
CA VAL A 180 -9.51 5.30 16.22
C VAL A 180 -10.69 5.80 17.06
N ALA A 181 -10.39 6.53 18.14
CA ALA A 181 -11.40 7.19 18.97
C ALA A 181 -12.20 8.30 18.26
N SER A 182 -11.73 8.80 17.13
CA SER A 182 -12.41 9.85 16.35
C SER A 182 -13.38 9.29 15.33
N ILE A 183 -13.34 7.99 15.07
CA ILE A 183 -14.18 7.29 14.10
C ILE A 183 -15.02 6.24 14.84
N ASP A 184 -16.32 6.25 14.56
CA ASP A 184 -17.21 5.23 15.08
C ASP A 184 -17.04 3.93 14.28
N VAL A 185 -16.06 3.14 14.67
CA VAL A 185 -15.78 1.82 14.09
C VAL A 185 -16.05 0.78 15.17
N SER A 186 -17.14 0.07 15.02
CA SER A 186 -17.48 -1.05 15.91
C SER A 186 -16.65 -2.29 15.53
N LEU A 187 -15.34 -2.23 15.73
CA LEU A 187 -14.45 -3.36 15.54
C LEU A 187 -14.02 -3.96 16.88
N ALA A 188 -13.78 -5.26 16.86
CA ALA A 188 -13.17 -5.92 18.01
C ALA A 188 -11.72 -5.39 18.22
N PRO A 189 -11.22 -5.33 19.46
CA PRO A 189 -9.81 -5.02 19.68
C PRO A 189 -8.93 -6.11 19.05
N PRO A 190 -7.67 -5.79 18.66
CA PRO A 190 -6.76 -6.76 18.12
C PRO A 190 -6.59 -7.97 19.06
N ALA A 191 -6.86 -9.17 18.56
CA ALA A 191 -6.76 -10.42 19.34
C ALA A 191 -5.34 -10.70 19.82
N LEU A 192 -4.32 -10.20 19.07
CA LEU A 192 -2.91 -10.29 19.43
C LEU A 192 -2.42 -9.19 20.38
N GLY A 193 -3.35 -8.35 20.88
CA GLY A 193 -3.06 -7.32 21.89
C GLY A 193 -2.60 -5.96 21.33
N GLY A 194 -2.43 -5.82 20.00
CA GLY A 194 -2.06 -4.55 19.39
C GLY A 194 -2.08 -4.60 17.86
N PRO A 195 -1.93 -3.44 17.21
CA PRO A 195 -2.01 -3.30 15.74
C PRO A 195 -0.77 -3.84 14.99
N GLY A 196 0.27 -4.20 15.71
CA GLY A 196 1.57 -4.57 15.17
C GLY A 196 2.47 -3.35 14.87
N ASP A 197 3.77 -3.53 15.03
CA ASP A 197 4.76 -2.51 14.66
C ASP A 197 4.98 -2.50 13.14
N PRO A 198 5.04 -1.31 12.49
CA PRO A 198 5.22 -1.21 11.05
C PRO A 198 6.50 -1.87 10.51
N VAL A 199 7.58 -1.87 11.27
CA VAL A 199 8.88 -2.42 10.82
C VAL A 199 8.99 -3.89 11.16
N THR A 200 8.72 -4.27 12.42
CA THR A 200 9.03 -5.61 12.93
C THR A 200 7.92 -6.63 12.76
N ASP A 201 6.65 -6.20 12.70
CA ASP A 201 5.51 -7.10 12.59
C ASP A 201 4.88 -7.06 11.19
N LEU A 202 4.63 -5.87 10.65
CA LEU A 202 3.99 -5.70 9.34
C LEU A 202 5.01 -5.72 8.19
N GLY A 203 6.22 -5.20 8.43
CA GLY A 203 7.31 -5.17 7.46
C GLY A 203 7.64 -6.54 6.86
N PRO A 204 7.82 -7.61 7.65
CA PRO A 204 8.04 -8.96 7.13
C PRO A 204 6.94 -9.46 6.21
N ILE A 205 5.68 -9.05 6.42
CA ILE A 205 4.55 -9.42 5.56
C ILE A 205 4.63 -8.67 4.23
N ALA A 206 4.99 -7.38 4.25
CA ALA A 206 5.25 -6.60 3.04
C ALA A 206 6.43 -7.20 2.23
N VAL A 207 7.51 -7.59 2.90
CA VAL A 207 8.66 -8.28 2.30
C VAL A 207 8.23 -9.62 1.68
N PHE A 208 7.43 -10.41 2.37
CA PHE A 208 6.87 -11.66 1.82
C PHE A 208 6.10 -11.41 0.53
N LEU A 209 5.15 -10.45 0.53
CA LEU A 209 4.36 -10.12 -0.66
C LEU A 209 5.22 -9.55 -1.81
N ALA A 210 6.33 -8.88 -1.48
CA ALA A 210 7.30 -8.35 -2.44
C ALA A 210 8.29 -9.40 -2.97
N SER A 211 8.37 -10.58 -2.35
CA SER A 211 9.32 -11.63 -2.69
C SER A 211 8.77 -12.70 -3.63
N ASP A 212 9.64 -13.58 -4.11
CA ASP A 212 9.25 -14.73 -4.91
C ASP A 212 8.52 -15.81 -4.08
N ALA A 213 8.59 -15.75 -2.75
CA ALA A 213 7.84 -16.67 -1.88
C ALA A 213 6.32 -16.52 -2.01
N SER A 214 5.84 -15.36 -2.45
CA SER A 214 4.42 -15.07 -2.70
C SER A 214 3.99 -15.25 -4.16
N HIS A 215 4.80 -15.89 -5.01
CA HIS A 215 4.55 -15.97 -6.47
C HIS A 215 3.19 -16.56 -6.86
N ALA A 216 2.60 -17.38 -6.00
CA ALA A 216 1.27 -17.97 -6.21
C ALA A 216 0.11 -17.10 -5.70
N LEU A 217 0.41 -15.94 -5.11
CA LEU A 217 -0.59 -15.01 -4.57
C LEU A 217 -0.74 -13.81 -5.49
N THR A 218 -1.94 -13.60 -6.03
CA THR A 218 -2.29 -12.38 -6.76
C THR A 218 -3.78 -12.09 -6.62
N GLY A 219 -4.14 -10.80 -6.55
CA GLY A 219 -5.52 -10.35 -6.36
C GLY A 219 -6.08 -10.60 -4.97
N THR A 220 -5.25 -10.95 -3.99
CA THR A 220 -5.66 -11.20 -2.61
C THR A 220 -5.55 -9.96 -1.74
N THR A 221 -6.30 -9.95 -0.64
CA THR A 221 -6.13 -9.03 0.48
C THR A 221 -5.69 -9.86 1.69
N LEU A 222 -4.50 -9.57 2.19
CA LEU A 222 -3.94 -10.20 3.38
C LEU A 222 -4.16 -9.29 4.59
N CYS A 223 -5.05 -9.69 5.50
CA CYS A 223 -5.27 -8.96 6.75
C CYS A 223 -4.09 -9.20 7.69
N ALA A 224 -3.48 -8.11 8.14
CA ALA A 224 -2.38 -8.09 9.09
C ALA A 224 -2.69 -7.05 10.18
N ASP A 225 -3.77 -7.28 10.89
CA ASP A 225 -4.41 -6.34 11.81
C ASP A 225 -4.52 -6.87 13.25
N GLY A 226 -3.75 -7.91 13.56
CA GLY A 226 -3.78 -8.52 14.88
C GLY A 226 -5.08 -9.27 15.17
N GLY A 227 -5.91 -9.56 14.16
CA GLY A 227 -7.18 -10.26 14.33
C GLY A 227 -8.36 -9.34 14.66
N VAL A 228 -8.31 -8.08 14.22
CA VAL A 228 -9.46 -7.15 14.28
C VAL A 228 -10.54 -7.58 13.29
N TRP A 229 -10.14 -7.86 12.05
CA TRP A 229 -11.02 -8.34 11.01
C TRP A 229 -10.78 -9.83 10.73
N MET A 230 -11.73 -10.66 11.10
CA MET A 230 -11.71 -12.09 10.77
C MET A 230 -12.77 -12.33 9.71
N ALA A 231 -12.33 -12.54 8.47
CA ALA A 231 -13.24 -12.88 7.37
C ALA A 231 -13.99 -14.19 7.68
N PRO A 232 -15.27 -14.30 7.35
CA PRO A 232 -16.03 -15.54 7.49
C PRO A 232 -15.52 -16.63 6.55
#